data_d1ab56ec7c413cdb14dc1aa7162cedb8
#
_entry.id   d1ab56ec7c413cdb14dc1aa7162cedb8
#
_cell.length_a   1.000
_cell.length_b   1.000
_cell.length_c   1.000
_cell.angle_alpha   90.00
_cell.angle_beta   90.00
_cell.angle_gamma   90.00
#
_symmetry.space_group_name_H-M   'P 1'
#
loop_
_entity.id
_entity.type
_entity.pdbx_description
1 polymer ?
#
loop_
_entity_poly.entity_id
_entity_poly.type
_entity_poly.pdbx_seq_one_letter_code
_entity_poly.pdbx_strand_id
1 'polypeptide(L)'
;MKFKFAHNNINVKNLDVSLKFYKEALGLEESSRIAPKDGSFIIVYLGDGQTQHLLELTWLRDWPKDHYDLGDNEFHLAFRTDDFKAAHAKHAEMGCICYENPAMGIYFITDPDNYWLEILP
;
A
#
# COMPACT_ATOMS: atom_id res chain seq x y z
N MET A 1 2.00 -3.77 30.99
CA MET A 1 1.20 -3.60 29.76
C MET A 1 2.14 -3.58 28.55
N LYS A 2 1.82 -4.31 27.50
CA LYS A 2 2.64 -4.40 26.29
C LYS A 2 1.79 -4.13 25.06
N PHE A 3 2.39 -3.51 24.04
CA PHE A 3 1.74 -3.24 22.75
C PHE A 3 2.55 -3.90 21.63
N LYS A 4 1.87 -4.38 20.60
CA LYS A 4 2.50 -4.90 19.39
C LYS A 4 1.82 -4.29 18.16
N PHE A 5 2.58 -4.12 17.09
CA PHE A 5 2.02 -3.64 15.83
C PHE A 5 0.94 -4.60 15.33
N ALA A 6 -0.17 -4.07 14.87
CA ALA A 6 -1.27 -4.84 14.29
C ALA A 6 -1.44 -4.51 12.81
N HIS A 7 -1.83 -3.29 12.50
CA HIS A 7 -2.01 -2.83 11.13
C HIS A 7 -1.85 -1.32 11.06
N ASN A 8 -1.70 -0.83 9.85
CA ASN A 8 -1.93 0.57 9.51
C ASN A 8 -3.01 0.64 8.44
N ASN A 9 -3.70 1.77 8.34
CA ASN A 9 -4.78 1.98 7.38
C ASN A 9 -4.38 3.01 6.33
N ILE A 10 -4.82 2.76 5.09
CA ILE A 10 -4.92 3.78 4.06
C ILE A 10 -6.33 3.75 3.48
N ASN A 11 -6.87 4.93 3.17
CA ASN A 11 -8.14 5.03 2.47
C ASN A 11 -7.90 5.06 0.95
N VAL A 12 -8.71 4.32 0.20
CA VAL A 12 -8.54 4.15 -1.24
C VAL A 12 -9.81 4.55 -1.98
N LYS A 13 -9.66 5.18 -3.14
CA LYS A 13 -10.78 5.61 -3.97
C LYS A 13 -11.41 4.47 -4.76
N ASN A 14 -10.60 3.56 -5.26
CA ASN A 14 -11.04 2.42 -6.04
C ASN A 14 -10.40 1.15 -5.48
N LEU A 15 -11.19 0.37 -4.76
CA LEU A 15 -10.69 -0.80 -4.06
C LEU A 15 -10.07 -1.83 -5.01
N ASP A 16 -10.73 -2.12 -6.13
CA ASP A 16 -10.24 -3.14 -7.07
C ASP A 16 -8.92 -2.74 -7.71
N VAL A 17 -8.76 -1.46 -8.05
CA VAL A 17 -7.50 -0.93 -8.60
C VAL A 17 -6.39 -1.03 -7.57
N SER A 18 -6.67 -0.69 -6.32
CA SER A 18 -5.68 -0.77 -5.24
C SER A 18 -5.30 -2.21 -4.93
N LEU A 19 -6.25 -3.13 -4.86
CA LEU A 19 -5.98 -4.56 -4.62
C LEU A 19 -5.07 -5.12 -5.71
N LYS A 20 -5.34 -4.80 -6.97
CA LYS A 20 -4.51 -5.22 -8.09
C LYS A 20 -3.11 -4.66 -7.99
N PHE A 21 -2.97 -3.37 -7.67
CA PHE A 21 -1.67 -2.72 -7.52
C PHE A 21 -0.82 -3.39 -6.45
N TYR A 22 -1.37 -3.57 -5.24
CA TYR A 22 -0.61 -4.14 -4.14
C TYR A 22 -0.22 -5.60 -4.39
N LYS A 23 -1.04 -6.34 -5.12
CA LYS A 23 -0.68 -7.70 -5.53
C LYS A 23 0.45 -7.70 -6.56
N GLU A 24 0.35 -6.88 -7.60
CA GLU A 24 1.37 -6.81 -8.66
C GLU A 24 2.68 -6.22 -8.16
N ALA A 25 2.62 -5.10 -7.45
CA ALA A 25 3.82 -4.37 -7.04
C ALA A 25 4.57 -5.03 -5.90
N LEU A 26 3.84 -5.57 -4.92
CA LEU A 26 4.42 -6.00 -3.64
C LEU A 26 4.06 -7.44 -3.25
N GLY A 27 3.24 -8.14 -4.04
CA GLY A 27 2.84 -9.51 -3.73
C GLY A 27 1.94 -9.64 -2.51
N LEU A 28 1.25 -8.57 -2.10
CA LEU A 28 0.36 -8.61 -0.95
C LEU A 28 -0.95 -9.30 -1.31
N GLU A 29 -1.41 -10.17 -0.42
CA GLU A 29 -2.63 -10.95 -0.60
C GLU A 29 -3.69 -10.60 0.45
N GLU A 30 -4.94 -10.65 0.04
CA GLU A 30 -6.06 -10.45 0.97
C GLU A 30 -6.10 -11.57 2.01
N SER A 31 -6.08 -11.20 3.30
CA SER A 31 -6.23 -12.14 4.41
C SER A 31 -7.65 -12.17 4.96
N SER A 32 -8.33 -11.03 4.99
CA SER A 32 -9.71 -10.92 5.47
C SER A 32 -10.33 -9.63 4.98
N ARG A 33 -11.65 -9.53 5.09
CA ARG A 33 -12.37 -8.30 4.79
C ARG A 33 -13.62 -8.12 5.65
N ILE A 34 -14.05 -6.89 5.78
CA ILE A 34 -15.29 -6.50 6.42
C ILE A 34 -16.12 -5.76 5.37
N ALA A 35 -17.32 -6.27 5.11
CA ALA A 35 -18.21 -5.69 4.11
C ALA A 35 -19.65 -5.73 4.65
N PRO A 36 -20.14 -4.64 5.28
CA PRO A 36 -21.50 -4.62 5.81
C PRO A 36 -22.54 -4.68 4.70
N LYS A 37 -23.73 -5.19 5.04
CA LYS A 37 -24.81 -5.45 4.08
C LYS A 37 -25.29 -4.19 3.36
N ASP A 38 -25.20 -3.03 4.02
CA ASP A 38 -25.65 -1.76 3.43
C ASP A 38 -24.69 -1.21 2.36
N GLY A 39 -23.51 -1.82 2.20
CA GLY A 39 -22.53 -1.42 1.21
C GLY A 39 -21.83 -0.09 1.48
N SER A 40 -21.98 0.45 2.70
CA SER A 40 -21.47 1.79 3.03
C SER A 40 -19.95 1.89 3.02
N PHE A 41 -19.27 0.79 3.34
CA PHE A 41 -17.80 0.72 3.28
C PHE A 41 -17.33 -0.72 3.06
N ILE A 42 -16.08 -0.86 2.67
CA ILE A 42 -15.40 -2.15 2.63
C ILE A 42 -14.00 -1.95 3.21
N ILE A 43 -13.61 -2.82 4.12
CA ILE A 43 -12.25 -2.86 4.68
C ILE A 43 -11.63 -4.17 4.24
N VAL A 44 -10.43 -4.11 3.65
CA VAL A 44 -9.66 -5.29 3.24
C VAL A 44 -8.31 -5.25 3.94
N TYR A 45 -7.93 -6.37 4.54
CA TYR A 45 -6.61 -6.54 5.15
C TYR A 45 -5.70 -7.32 4.21
N LEU A 46 -4.56 -6.73 3.88
CA LEU A 46 -3.54 -7.34 3.03
C LEU A 46 -2.35 -7.77 3.88
N GLY A 47 -1.85 -8.97 3.63
CA GLY A 47 -0.67 -9.50 4.31
C GLY A 47 0.45 -9.86 3.35
N ASP A 48 1.69 -9.92 3.88
CA ASP A 48 2.88 -10.29 3.11
C ASP A 48 3.22 -11.79 3.22
N GLY A 49 2.47 -12.54 4.05
CA GLY A 49 2.74 -13.95 4.29
C GLY A 49 3.98 -14.25 5.12
N GLN A 50 4.67 -13.23 5.61
CA GLN A 50 5.94 -13.36 6.35
C GLN A 50 5.86 -12.74 7.74
N THR A 51 5.18 -11.60 7.88
CA THR A 51 5.01 -10.90 9.15
C THR A 51 3.54 -10.88 9.55
N GLN A 52 3.26 -10.44 10.79
CA GLN A 52 1.90 -10.29 11.28
C GLN A 52 1.30 -8.91 10.97
N HIS A 53 2.12 -7.96 10.52
CA HIS A 53 1.64 -6.64 10.18
C HIS A 53 0.73 -6.70 8.95
N LEU A 54 -0.42 -6.03 9.00
CA LEU A 54 -1.38 -5.99 7.91
C LEU A 54 -1.52 -4.57 7.39
N LEU A 55 -1.71 -4.43 6.09
CA LEU A 55 -2.11 -3.18 5.47
C LEU A 55 -3.63 -3.19 5.32
N GLU A 56 -4.30 -2.28 6.04
CA GLU A 56 -5.74 -2.14 5.98
C GLU A 56 -6.12 -1.13 4.89
N LEU A 57 -6.87 -1.57 3.88
CA LEU A 57 -7.44 -0.69 2.87
C LEU A 57 -8.89 -0.40 3.22
N THR A 58 -9.25 0.88 3.36
CA THR A 58 -10.61 1.29 3.61
C THR A 58 -11.19 1.99 2.39
N TRP A 59 -12.30 1.45 1.88
CA TRP A 59 -13.08 2.07 0.82
C TRP A 59 -14.41 2.56 1.38
N LEU A 60 -14.77 3.83 1.09
CA LEU A 60 -16.00 4.46 1.55
C LEU A 60 -16.88 4.79 0.33
N ARG A 61 -18.08 4.19 0.26
CA ARG A 61 -19.01 4.43 -0.85
C ARG A 61 -19.36 5.90 -1.03
N ASP A 62 -19.60 6.60 0.07
CA ASP A 62 -20.12 7.97 0.03
C ASP A 62 -19.04 9.04 0.24
N TRP A 63 -17.77 8.70 0.04
CA TRP A 63 -16.68 9.68 0.08
C TRP A 63 -16.90 10.72 -1.03
N PRO A 64 -17.03 12.03 -0.69
CA PRO A 64 -17.50 13.04 -1.65
C PRO A 64 -16.44 13.55 -2.63
N LYS A 65 -15.15 13.24 -2.38
CA LYS A 65 -14.04 13.71 -3.23
C LYS A 65 -13.55 12.61 -4.15
N ASP A 66 -12.80 12.99 -5.18
CA ASP A 66 -12.12 12.05 -6.08
C ASP A 66 -10.71 11.66 -5.60
N HIS A 67 -10.30 12.17 -4.45
CA HIS A 67 -8.97 11.93 -3.86
C HIS A 67 -9.02 12.03 -2.34
N TYR A 68 -7.94 11.59 -1.70
CA TYR A 68 -7.68 11.83 -0.28
C TYR A 68 -6.57 12.87 -0.16
N ASP A 69 -6.74 13.83 0.75
CA ASP A 69 -5.75 14.85 1.03
C ASP A 69 -4.67 14.27 1.95
N LEU A 70 -3.48 14.07 1.42
CA LEU A 70 -2.36 13.46 2.13
C LEU A 70 -1.44 14.50 2.79
N GLY A 71 -1.80 15.78 2.73
CA GLY A 71 -0.96 16.86 3.27
C GLY A 71 0.42 16.88 2.62
N ASP A 72 1.46 16.99 3.42
CA ASP A 72 2.85 16.95 2.92
C ASP A 72 3.30 15.54 2.51
N ASN A 73 2.47 14.53 2.74
CA ASN A 73 2.70 13.13 2.38
C ASN A 73 4.02 12.56 2.92
N GLU A 74 4.39 12.96 4.13
CA GLU A 74 5.62 12.50 4.78
C GLU A 74 5.51 11.08 5.34
N PHE A 75 4.32 10.71 5.80
CA PHE A 75 4.10 9.35 6.31
C PHE A 75 4.20 8.35 5.16
N HIS A 76 5.01 7.31 5.33
CA HIS A 76 5.12 6.25 4.32
C HIS A 76 5.34 4.89 4.98
N LEU A 77 5.04 3.83 4.23
CA LEU A 77 5.39 2.46 4.57
C LEU A 77 6.67 2.08 3.86
N ALA A 78 7.45 1.21 4.50
CA ALA A 78 8.67 0.68 3.90
C ALA A 78 8.55 -0.84 3.77
N PHE A 79 9.04 -1.35 2.64
CA PHE A 79 9.09 -2.78 2.33
C PHE A 79 10.52 -3.17 1.99
N ARG A 80 10.98 -4.26 2.56
CA ARG A 80 12.28 -4.84 2.21
C ARG A 80 12.06 -5.96 1.21
N THR A 81 12.92 -6.02 0.20
CA THR A 81 12.86 -7.09 -0.81
C THR A 81 14.14 -7.92 -0.74
N ASP A 82 14.02 -9.20 -1.10
CA ASP A 82 15.17 -10.10 -1.23
C ASP A 82 15.86 -10.00 -2.60
N ASP A 83 15.24 -9.28 -3.55
CA ASP A 83 15.83 -9.03 -4.87
C ASP A 83 15.55 -7.59 -5.30
N PHE A 84 16.37 -6.69 -4.81
CA PHE A 84 16.22 -5.25 -5.05
C PHE A 84 16.30 -4.88 -6.54
N LYS A 85 17.20 -5.52 -7.28
CA LYS A 85 17.38 -5.24 -8.71
C LYS A 85 16.15 -5.65 -9.52
N ALA A 86 15.60 -6.83 -9.25
CA ALA A 86 14.41 -7.31 -9.93
C ALA A 86 13.18 -6.49 -9.54
N ALA A 87 13.06 -6.10 -8.27
CA ALA A 87 11.98 -5.23 -7.80
C ALA A 87 12.01 -3.87 -8.52
N HIS A 88 13.18 -3.25 -8.62
CA HIS A 88 13.34 -1.98 -9.33
C HIS A 88 12.93 -2.10 -10.79
N ALA A 89 13.39 -3.14 -11.50
CA ALA A 89 13.04 -3.37 -12.90
C ALA A 89 11.51 -3.52 -13.07
N LYS A 90 10.87 -4.28 -12.20
CA LYS A 90 9.42 -4.47 -12.22
C LYS A 90 8.67 -3.17 -11.99
N HIS A 91 9.04 -2.40 -10.98
CA HIS A 91 8.39 -1.14 -10.67
C HIS A 91 8.64 -0.08 -11.76
N ALA A 92 9.80 -0.10 -12.41
CA ALA A 92 10.07 0.76 -13.57
C ALA A 92 9.14 0.40 -14.73
N GLU A 93 8.94 -0.89 -15.02
CA GLU A 93 8.04 -1.36 -16.07
C GLU A 93 6.58 -0.99 -15.74
N MET A 94 6.18 -1.07 -14.48
CA MET A 94 4.85 -0.64 -14.03
C MET A 94 4.66 0.88 -14.08
N GLY A 95 5.75 1.66 -14.19
CA GLY A 95 5.70 3.11 -14.24
C GLY A 95 5.33 3.75 -12.92
N CYS A 96 5.56 3.07 -11.78
CA CYS A 96 5.15 3.57 -10.48
C CYS A 96 6.28 4.14 -9.62
N ILE A 97 7.53 4.13 -10.09
CA ILE A 97 8.64 4.75 -9.34
C ILE A 97 8.45 6.26 -9.34
N CYS A 98 8.46 6.88 -8.15
CA CYS A 98 8.26 8.31 -8.00
C CYS A 98 9.49 9.06 -7.48
N TYR A 99 10.43 8.37 -6.83
CA TYR A 99 11.65 8.98 -6.33
C TYR A 99 12.74 7.93 -6.16
N GLU A 100 13.95 8.28 -6.55
CA GLU A 100 15.12 7.42 -6.39
C GLU A 100 16.15 8.13 -5.52
N ASN A 101 16.76 7.38 -4.59
CA ASN A 101 17.82 7.87 -3.73
C ASN A 101 19.02 6.90 -3.81
N PRO A 102 19.85 7.03 -4.86
CA PRO A 102 21.00 6.11 -5.03
C PRO A 102 22.02 6.19 -3.90
N ALA A 103 22.17 7.37 -3.28
CA ALA A 103 23.10 7.56 -2.18
C ALA A 103 22.74 6.70 -0.97
N MET A 104 21.45 6.51 -0.70
CA MET A 104 20.96 5.64 0.36
C MET A 104 20.67 4.21 -0.12
N GLY A 105 20.68 3.97 -1.43
CA GLY A 105 20.38 2.66 -2.01
C GLY A 105 18.91 2.26 -1.90
N ILE A 106 18.00 3.22 -1.98
CA ILE A 106 16.55 2.99 -1.85
C ILE A 106 15.80 3.74 -2.96
N TYR A 107 14.53 3.38 -3.14
CA TYR A 107 13.64 4.16 -4.00
C TYR A 107 12.21 4.10 -3.45
N PHE A 108 11.35 4.96 -3.98
CA PHE A 108 9.93 5.02 -3.63
C PHE A 108 9.06 4.75 -4.84
N ILE A 109 7.94 4.09 -4.60
CA ILE A 109 6.86 3.93 -5.59
C ILE A 109 5.61 4.63 -5.06
N THR A 110 4.70 5.02 -5.95
CA THR A 110 3.38 5.53 -5.56
C THR A 110 2.31 4.50 -5.86
N ASP A 111 1.35 4.38 -4.97
CA ASP A 111 0.15 3.60 -5.18
C ASP A 111 -0.91 4.42 -5.98
N PRO A 112 -2.07 3.83 -6.35
CA PRO A 112 -3.11 4.56 -7.10
C PRO A 112 -3.68 5.81 -6.43
N ASP A 113 -3.55 5.93 -5.10
CA ASP A 113 -4.02 7.09 -4.33
C ASP A 113 -2.89 8.03 -3.92
N ASN A 114 -1.70 7.88 -4.50
CA ASN A 114 -0.50 8.70 -4.27
C ASN A 114 0.18 8.49 -2.92
N TYR A 115 -0.11 7.40 -2.22
CA TYR A 115 0.69 7.01 -1.05
C TYR A 115 2.08 6.58 -1.50
N TRP A 116 3.10 7.06 -0.80
CA TRP A 116 4.48 6.68 -1.07
C TRP A 116 4.85 5.42 -0.31
N LEU A 117 5.54 4.51 -1.01
CA LEU A 117 5.98 3.24 -0.48
C LEU A 117 7.48 3.13 -0.73
N GLU A 118 8.26 3.00 0.34
CA GLU A 118 9.72 2.91 0.26
C GLU A 118 10.13 1.47 0.01
N ILE A 119 11.08 1.27 -0.90
CA ILE A 119 11.62 -0.05 -1.21
C ILE A 119 13.08 -0.11 -0.76
N LEU A 120 13.35 -1.07 0.12
CA LEU A 120 14.66 -1.30 0.74
C LEU A 120 15.28 -2.61 0.23
N PRO A 121 16.62 -2.66 0.14
CA PRO A 121 17.31 -3.93 -0.13
C PRO A 121 17.26 -4.89 1.06
#